data_9fcaeb813c3c5fe630b88aec04081211
#
_entry.id   9fcaeb813c3c5fe630b88aec04081211
#
_cell.length_a   1.000
_cell.length_b   1.000
_cell.length_c   1.000
_cell.angle_alpha   90.00
_cell.angle_beta   90.00
_cell.angle_gamma   90.00
#
_symmetry.space_group_name_H-M   'P 1'
#
loop_
_entity.id
_entity.type
_entity.pdbx_description
1 polymer ?
#
loop_
_entity_poly.entity_id
_entity_poly.type
_entity_poly.pdbx_seq_one_letter_code
_entity_poly.pdbx_strand_id
1 'polypeptide(L)' 'MTDAYKVEGMTCGGCARSVSNAITKAAPNAAVTVDLATGTVVIVGGIPAELVQQAVEAAGFDFGGRAA' A
#
# COMPACT_ATOMS: atom_id res chain seq x y z
N MET A 1 15.08 1.37 1.25
CA MET A 1 14.51 1.99 2.44
C MET A 1 13.10 1.47 2.65
N THR A 2 12.70 1.35 3.90
CA THR A 2 11.40 0.77 4.25
C THR A 2 10.43 1.89 4.65
N ASP A 3 9.28 1.92 4.00
CA ASP A 3 8.24 2.89 4.29
C ASP A 3 6.95 2.17 4.64
N ALA A 4 6.27 2.64 5.67
CA ALA A 4 4.99 2.09 6.08
C ALA A 4 3.90 3.15 5.88
N TYR A 5 2.79 2.74 5.29
CA TYR A 5 1.68 3.63 5.01
C TYR A 5 0.39 3.01 5.52
N LYS A 6 -0.52 3.85 5.97
CA LYS A 6 -1.81 3.39 6.44
C LYS A 6 -2.81 3.43 5.29
N VAL A 7 -3.54 2.33 5.13
CA VAL A 7 -4.58 2.22 4.11
C VAL A 7 -5.86 1.77 4.78
N GLU A 8 -6.92 2.55 4.61
CA GLU A 8 -8.21 2.25 5.21
C GLU A 8 -9.12 1.56 4.20
N GLY A 9 -10.03 0.74 4.71
CA GLY A 9 -10.95 -0.01 3.88
C GLY A 9 -10.51 -1.42 3.55
N MET A 10 -9.32 -1.83 3.98
CA MET A 10 -8.86 -3.20 3.79
C MET A 10 -9.47 -4.09 4.87
N THR A 11 -10.56 -4.76 4.53
CA THR A 11 -11.28 -5.59 5.49
C THR A 11 -11.13 -7.09 5.25
N CYS A 12 -10.47 -7.49 4.18
CA CYS A 12 -10.29 -8.90 3.85
C CYS A 12 -9.01 -9.11 3.04
N GLY A 13 -8.62 -10.38 2.88
CA GLY A 13 -7.42 -10.74 2.14
C GLY A 13 -7.45 -10.31 0.68
N GLY A 14 -8.63 -10.31 0.07
CA GLY A 14 -8.79 -9.84 -1.30
C GLY A 14 -8.49 -8.35 -1.44
N CYS A 15 -8.88 -7.57 -0.43
CA CYS A 15 -8.58 -6.14 -0.41
C CYS A 15 -7.08 -5.89 -0.31
N ALA A 16 -6.40 -6.62 0.58
CA ALA A 16 -4.96 -6.53 0.73
C ALA A 16 -4.25 -6.86 -0.56
N ARG A 17 -4.71 -7.90 -1.26
CA ARG A 17 -4.12 -8.31 -2.53
C ARG A 17 -4.31 -7.23 -3.59
N SER A 18 -5.47 -6.61 -3.63
CA SER A 18 -5.75 -5.53 -4.59
C SER A 18 -4.81 -4.36 -4.40
N VAL A 19 -4.59 -3.94 -3.17
CA VAL A 19 -3.65 -2.86 -2.84
C VAL A 19 -2.24 -3.26 -3.21
N SER A 20 -1.81 -4.46 -2.82
CA SER A 20 -0.48 -4.95 -3.13
C SER A 20 -0.24 -5.00 -4.64
N ASN A 21 -1.19 -5.53 -5.39
CA ASN A 21 -1.09 -5.60 -6.85
C ASN A 21 -1.01 -4.21 -7.48
N ALA A 22 -1.82 -3.28 -7.00
CA ALA A 22 -1.82 -1.92 -7.54
C ALA A 22 -0.47 -1.23 -7.32
N ILE A 23 0.10 -1.38 -6.13
CA ILE A 23 1.40 -0.78 -5.81
C ILE A 23 2.52 -1.48 -6.59
N THR A 24 2.48 -2.80 -6.67
CA THR A 24 3.48 -3.55 -7.44
C THR A 24 3.43 -3.18 -8.91
N LYS A 25 2.25 -2.94 -9.44
CA LYS A 25 2.08 -2.53 -10.82
C LYS A 25 2.67 -1.14 -11.07
N ALA A 26 2.51 -0.25 -10.10
CA ALA A 26 3.06 1.10 -10.20
C ALA A 26 4.58 1.12 -9.97
N ALA A 27 5.08 0.22 -9.12
CA ALA A 27 6.49 0.16 -8.77
C ALA A 27 6.96 -1.31 -8.74
N PRO A 28 7.22 -1.91 -9.92
CA PRO A 28 7.56 -3.34 -9.99
C PRO A 28 8.83 -3.73 -9.25
N ASN A 29 9.71 -2.78 -9.01
CA ASN A 29 10.97 -3.05 -8.30
C ASN A 29 10.84 -2.96 -6.79
N ALA A 30 9.69 -2.55 -6.29
CA ALA A 30 9.46 -2.42 -4.86
C ALA A 30 8.88 -3.71 -4.29
N ALA A 31 9.26 -4.02 -3.06
CA ALA A 31 8.66 -5.14 -2.31
C ALA A 31 7.52 -4.58 -1.48
N VAL A 32 6.35 -5.19 -1.59
CA VAL A 32 5.14 -4.72 -0.90
C VAL A 32 4.65 -5.80 0.04
N THR A 33 4.43 -5.43 1.29
CA THR A 33 3.86 -6.32 2.30
C THR A 33 2.65 -5.62 2.93
N VAL A 34 1.54 -6.33 3.01
CA VAL A 34 0.31 -5.77 3.59
C VAL A 34 0.01 -6.45 4.90
N ASP A 35 -0.24 -5.65 5.93
CA ASP A 35 -0.63 -6.12 7.26
C ASP A 35 -2.10 -5.75 7.48
N LEU A 36 -2.98 -6.74 7.41
CA LEU A 36 -4.41 -6.53 7.60
C LEU A 36 -4.77 -6.20 9.04
N ALA A 37 -4.00 -6.72 9.99
CA ALA A 37 -4.29 -6.51 11.40
C ALA A 37 -4.23 -5.04 11.79
N THR A 38 -3.32 -4.30 11.18
CA THR A 38 -3.14 -2.87 11.46
C THR A 38 -3.59 -1.98 10.31
N GLY A 39 -3.95 -2.56 9.18
CA GLY A 39 -4.29 -1.79 7.98
C GLY A 39 -3.09 -1.04 7.41
N THR A 40 -1.91 -1.62 7.52
CA THR A 40 -0.68 -0.97 7.12
C THR A 40 -0.06 -1.67 5.91
N VAL A 41 0.49 -0.89 5.01
CA VAL A 41 1.23 -1.40 3.86
C VAL A 41 2.69 -1.01 4.04
N VAL A 42 3.57 -1.99 4.04
CA VAL A 42 5.01 -1.78 4.15
C VAL A 42 5.64 -1.93 2.77
N ILE A 43 6.40 -0.93 2.36
CA ILE A 43 7.00 -0.90 1.04
C ILE A 43 8.50 -0.72 1.17
N VAL A 44 9.24 -1.60 0.53
CA VAL A 44 10.70 -1.53 0.45
C VAL A 44 11.07 -1.24 -1.00
N GLY A 45 11.80 -0.17 -1.24
CA GLY A 45 12.20 0.17 -2.59
C GLY A 45 12.32 1.66 -2.85
N GLY A 46 12.01 2.48 -1.85
CA GLY A 46 12.21 3.93 -1.94
C GLY A 46 11.28 4.63 -2.91
N ILE A 47 10.04 4.15 -3.07
CA ILE A 47 9.08 4.82 -3.93
C ILE A 47 8.45 6.02 -3.21
N PRO A 48 8.06 7.07 -3.95
CA PRO A 48 7.46 8.24 -3.33
C PRO A 48 6.08 7.96 -2.78
N ALA A 49 5.73 8.63 -1.69
CA ALA A 49 4.41 8.51 -1.07
C ALA A 49 3.28 8.84 -2.04
N GLU A 50 3.52 9.80 -2.91
CA GLU A 50 2.55 10.20 -3.91
C GLU A 50 2.16 9.04 -4.84
N LEU A 51 3.13 8.24 -5.23
CA LEU A 51 2.88 7.08 -6.07
C LEU A 51 2.06 6.02 -5.32
N VAL A 52 2.39 5.81 -4.04
CA VAL A 52 1.65 4.91 -3.18
C VAL A 52 0.20 5.37 -3.04
N GLN A 53 0.01 6.66 -2.80
CA GLN A 53 -1.32 7.25 -2.68
C GLN A 53 -2.14 7.02 -3.95
N GLN A 54 -1.56 7.27 -5.11
CA GLN A 54 -2.26 7.09 -6.38
C GLN A 54 -2.66 5.63 -6.57
N ALA A 55 -1.75 4.70 -6.25
CA ALA A 55 -2.03 3.28 -6.40
C ALA A 55 -3.15 2.82 -5.47
N VAL A 56 -3.11 3.28 -4.22
CA VAL A 56 -4.13 2.94 -3.22
C VAL A 56 -5.50 3.47 -3.64
N GLU A 57 -5.56 4.72 -4.06
CA GLU A 57 -6.82 5.33 -4.48
C GLU A 57 -7.36 4.70 -5.75
N ALA A 58 -6.48 4.33 -6.67
CA ALA A 58 -6.88 3.64 -7.90
C ALA A 58 -7.47 2.27 -7.60
N ALA A 59 -7.04 1.63 -6.51
CA ALA A 59 -7.59 0.34 -6.08
C ALA A 59 -8.92 0.50 -5.34
N GLY A 60 -9.34 1.72 -5.05
CA GLY A 60 -10.62 1.99 -4.39
C GLY A 60 -10.55 2.06 -2.87
N PHE A 61 -9.38 2.31 -2.32
CA PHE A 61 -9.18 2.40 -0.87
C PHE A 61 -8.76 3.81 -0.47
N ASP A 62 -8.86 4.09 0.81
CA ASP A 62 -8.48 5.40 1.34
C ASP A 62 -7.03 5.37 1.82
N PHE A 63 -6.26 6.35 1.38
CA PHE A 63 -4.87 6.49 1.79
C PHE A 63 -4.80 7.32 3.06
N GLY A 64 -4.33 6.70 4.14
CA GLY A 64 -4.26 7.35 5.45
C GLY A 64 -2.93 8.01 5.76
N GLY A 65 -2.01 8.03 4.82
CA GLY A 65 -0.71 8.63 5.02
C GLY A 65 0.30 7.68 5.64
N ARG A 66 1.41 8.22 6.14
CA ARG A 66 2.46 7.41 6.75
C ARG A 66 1.99 6.81 8.06
N ALA A 67 2.30 5.54 8.26
CA ALA A 67 1.92 4.82 9.47
C ALA A 67 2.93 5.00 10.60
N ALA A 68 4.15 5.35 10.28
CA ALA A 68 5.19 5.47 11.28
C ALA A 68 5.50 6.90 11.61
#